data_697b262d17ebc1a932d420d1bea8e036
#
_entry.id   697b262d17ebc1a932d420d1bea8e036
#
_cell.length_a   1.000
_cell.length_b   1.000
_cell.length_c   1.000
_cell.angle_alpha   90.00
_cell.angle_beta   90.00
_cell.angle_gamma   90.00
#
_symmetry.space_group_name_H-M   'P 1'
#
loop_
_entity.id
_entity.type
_entity.pdbx_description
1 polymer ?
#
loop_
_entity_poly.entity_id
_entity_poly.type
_entity_poly.pdbx_seq_one_letter_code
_entity_poly.pdbx_strand_id
1 'polypeptide(L)'
;GDLLHIIKFILAFPIAMVYRLFRRDLWLLCDTENECRDNGFWLYKYLRENTSEDAVYAINRKSPDYARVKNLGPVIQYGSFRHWIYYLAASKNISSQKMGKPNAAICYVLEVYGILRNKRAFLQHGIITADLSFLYYPHTKMSLFVTSTYDEWKYVNDRYGYPEGYVQELGLCRFDQLHDMKVKKNQILIMPTWRMYIRNEISASDHELEAQKFMETDYYRYWD
;
A
#
# COMPACT_ATOMS: atom_id res chain seq x y z
N GLY A 1 5.60 6.82 19.97
CA GLY A 1 5.92 8.10 19.35
C GLY A 1 7.19 8.00 18.49
N ASP A 2 7.46 9.02 17.69
CA ASP A 2 8.53 9.02 16.69
C ASP A 2 9.95 8.84 17.29
N LEU A 3 10.17 9.32 18.52
CA LEU A 3 11.44 9.11 19.23
C LEU A 3 11.80 7.63 19.36
N LEU A 4 10.83 6.77 19.69
CA LEU A 4 11.05 5.33 19.75
C LEU A 4 11.42 4.74 18.39
N HIS A 5 10.82 5.25 17.32
CA HIS A 5 11.15 4.83 15.96
C HIS A 5 12.53 5.32 15.51
N ILE A 6 12.98 6.50 15.95
CA ILE A 6 14.36 6.96 15.72
C ILE A 6 15.38 6.03 16.39
N ILE A 7 15.14 5.64 17.65
CA ILE A 7 16.00 4.68 18.36
C ILE A 7 16.01 3.34 17.63
N LYS A 8 14.83 2.83 17.25
CA LYS A 8 14.75 1.57 16.47
C LYS A 8 15.53 1.66 15.16
N PHE A 9 15.43 2.77 14.44
CA PHE A 9 16.16 3.00 13.19
C PHE A 9 17.67 2.98 13.41
N ILE A 10 18.18 3.75 14.39
CA ILE A 10 19.63 3.84 14.67
C ILE A 10 20.20 2.45 15.02
N LEU A 11 19.51 1.69 15.87
CA LEU A 11 19.96 0.36 16.28
C LEU A 11 19.77 -0.70 15.17
N ALA A 12 18.75 -0.56 14.33
CA ALA A 12 18.49 -1.50 13.23
C ALA A 12 19.46 -1.31 12.06
N PHE A 13 19.99 -0.11 11.86
CA PHE A 13 20.78 0.22 10.67
C PHE A 13 22.02 -0.67 10.52
N PRO A 14 22.94 -0.80 11.50
CA PRO A 14 24.10 -1.66 11.36
C PRO A 14 23.73 -3.14 11.17
N ILE A 15 22.68 -3.60 11.86
CA ILE A 15 22.19 -4.98 11.73
C ILE A 15 21.64 -5.21 10.31
N ALA A 16 20.91 -4.27 9.77
CA ALA A 16 20.37 -4.35 8.42
C ALA A 16 21.48 -4.42 7.36
N MET A 17 22.58 -3.69 7.56
CA MET A 17 23.71 -3.73 6.63
C MET A 17 24.37 -5.12 6.61
N VAL A 18 24.55 -5.75 7.78
CA VAL A 18 25.03 -7.14 7.86
C VAL A 18 23.98 -8.10 7.25
N TYR A 19 22.71 -7.93 7.60
CA TYR A 19 21.63 -8.79 7.10
C TYR A 19 21.53 -8.80 5.57
N ARG A 20 21.77 -7.65 4.94
CA ARG A 20 21.77 -7.47 3.48
C ARG A 20 22.87 -8.27 2.78
N LEU A 21 23.99 -8.56 3.44
CA LEU A 21 25.05 -9.37 2.84
C LEU A 21 24.61 -10.82 2.62
N PHE A 22 23.73 -11.33 3.49
CA PHE A 22 23.24 -12.71 3.44
C PHE A 22 21.91 -12.85 2.68
N ARG A 23 21.10 -11.77 2.57
CA ARG A 23 19.78 -11.77 1.90
C ARG A 23 19.71 -10.62 0.87
N ARG A 24 20.49 -10.77 -0.20
CA ARG A 24 20.67 -9.70 -1.21
C ARG A 24 19.40 -9.37 -1.98
N ASP A 25 18.53 -10.36 -2.18
CA ASP A 25 17.30 -10.22 -2.98
C ASP A 25 16.03 -10.28 -2.12
N LEU A 26 16.11 -9.84 -0.88
CA LEU A 26 14.97 -9.74 0.01
C LEU A 26 13.94 -8.73 -0.54
N TRP A 27 12.68 -9.13 -0.64
CA TRP A 27 11.53 -8.30 -0.98
C TRP A 27 10.67 -8.11 0.26
N LEU A 28 10.43 -6.87 0.64
CA LEU A 28 9.53 -6.53 1.72
C LEU A 28 8.23 -5.96 1.13
N LEU A 29 7.12 -6.61 1.43
CA LEU A 29 5.78 -6.19 0.99
C LEU A 29 4.96 -5.72 2.19
N CYS A 30 4.10 -4.71 1.96
CA CYS A 30 3.17 -4.20 2.95
C CYS A 30 2.10 -3.36 2.25
N ASP A 31 0.82 -3.64 2.50
CA ASP A 31 -0.24 -2.71 2.07
C ASP A 31 -0.44 -1.61 3.11
N THR A 32 -1.06 -1.94 4.23
CA THR A 32 -1.19 -1.06 5.39
C THR A 32 -0.82 -1.81 6.67
N GLU A 33 -0.86 -1.12 7.81
CA GLU A 33 -0.61 -1.74 9.10
C GLU A 33 -1.58 -2.90 9.41
N ASN A 34 -2.87 -2.72 9.09
CA ASN A 34 -3.94 -3.60 9.55
C ASN A 34 -4.70 -4.33 8.45
N GLU A 35 -4.35 -4.12 7.18
CA GLU A 35 -5.05 -4.71 6.04
C GLU A 35 -4.09 -5.35 5.06
N CYS A 36 -4.51 -6.47 4.48
CA CYS A 36 -3.81 -7.15 3.40
C CYS A 36 -4.82 -7.65 2.35
N ARG A 37 -5.48 -6.72 1.68
CA ARG A 37 -6.55 -7.01 0.70
C ARG A 37 -6.28 -6.39 -0.66
N ASP A 38 -5.21 -5.60 -0.76
CA ASP A 38 -4.86 -4.83 -1.93
C ASP A 38 -3.73 -5.49 -2.75
N ASN A 39 -3.20 -4.78 -3.73
CA ASN A 39 -2.25 -5.30 -4.71
C ASN A 39 -0.98 -5.88 -4.10
N GLY A 40 -0.51 -5.35 -2.96
CA GLY A 40 0.65 -5.91 -2.25
C GLY A 40 0.39 -7.32 -1.73
N PHE A 41 -0.83 -7.61 -1.25
CA PHE A 41 -1.20 -8.95 -0.85
C PHE A 41 -1.25 -9.92 -2.06
N TRP A 42 -1.85 -9.50 -3.16
CA TRP A 42 -1.97 -10.37 -4.34
C TRP A 42 -0.62 -10.67 -4.97
N LEU A 43 0.27 -9.67 -5.04
CA LEU A 43 1.65 -9.89 -5.45
C LEU A 43 2.39 -10.83 -4.49
N TYR A 44 2.24 -10.65 -3.17
CA TYR A 44 2.87 -11.55 -2.20
C TYR A 44 2.39 -12.98 -2.36
N LYS A 45 1.07 -13.19 -2.52
CA LYS A 45 0.49 -14.51 -2.79
C LYS A 45 1.10 -15.13 -4.04
N TYR A 46 1.14 -14.40 -5.15
CA TYR A 46 1.75 -14.87 -6.39
C TYR A 46 3.21 -15.29 -6.20
N LEU A 47 4.02 -14.45 -5.55
CA LEU A 47 5.42 -14.73 -5.28
C LEU A 47 5.61 -16.02 -4.45
N ARG A 48 4.75 -16.23 -3.45
CA ARG A 48 4.84 -17.43 -2.57
C ARG A 48 4.39 -18.70 -3.24
N GLU A 49 3.44 -18.62 -4.16
CA GLU A 49 2.87 -19.80 -4.84
C GLU A 49 3.63 -20.17 -6.13
N ASN A 50 4.25 -19.21 -6.79
CA ASN A 50 4.79 -19.41 -8.15
C ASN A 50 6.29 -19.14 -8.30
N THR A 51 6.97 -18.64 -7.27
CA THR A 51 8.40 -18.28 -7.36
C THR A 51 9.19 -18.72 -6.15
N SER A 52 10.51 -18.70 -6.26
CA SER A 52 11.45 -18.90 -5.14
C SER A 52 11.95 -17.58 -4.52
N GLU A 53 11.33 -16.44 -4.86
CA GLU A 53 11.75 -15.12 -4.37
C GLU A 53 11.66 -15.04 -2.85
N ASP A 54 12.68 -14.39 -2.26
CA ASP A 54 12.76 -14.18 -0.82
C ASP A 54 11.83 -13.04 -0.38
N ALA A 55 10.53 -13.33 -0.31
CA ALA A 55 9.48 -12.36 -0.01
C ALA A 55 8.97 -12.49 1.42
N VAL A 56 8.83 -11.35 2.10
CA VAL A 56 8.30 -11.23 3.47
C VAL A 56 7.24 -10.14 3.52
N TYR A 57 6.17 -10.37 4.26
CA TYR A 57 5.08 -9.40 4.40
C TYR A 57 5.05 -8.77 5.79
N ALA A 58 4.86 -7.45 5.86
CA ALA A 58 4.73 -6.73 7.13
C ALA A 58 3.26 -6.40 7.42
N ILE A 59 2.75 -6.85 8.57
CA ILE A 59 1.38 -6.61 9.03
C ILE A 59 1.31 -6.66 10.56
N ASN A 60 0.33 -5.99 11.15
CA ASN A 60 0.06 -6.07 12.58
C ASN A 60 -0.51 -7.46 12.94
N ARG A 61 0.06 -8.10 13.97
CA ARG A 61 -0.44 -9.39 14.47
C ARG A 61 -1.87 -9.37 14.96
N LYS A 62 -2.38 -8.19 15.33
CA LYS A 62 -3.77 -7.98 15.76
C LYS A 62 -4.73 -7.72 14.58
N SER A 63 -4.22 -7.63 13.37
CA SER A 63 -5.05 -7.46 12.18
C SER A 63 -5.98 -8.65 11.98
N PRO A 64 -7.24 -8.44 11.62
CA PRO A 64 -8.15 -9.52 11.23
C PRO A 64 -7.64 -10.31 10.01
N ASP A 65 -6.80 -9.69 9.19
CA ASP A 65 -6.21 -10.29 7.99
C ASP A 65 -4.89 -11.03 8.27
N TYR A 66 -4.36 -11.01 9.52
CA TYR A 66 -3.06 -11.60 9.85
C TYR A 66 -2.96 -13.09 9.46
N ALA A 67 -3.97 -13.88 9.79
CA ALA A 67 -3.98 -15.31 9.50
C ALA A 67 -3.92 -15.58 7.98
N ARG A 68 -4.60 -14.75 7.18
CA ARG A 68 -4.62 -14.85 5.72
C ARG A 68 -3.21 -14.76 5.12
N VAL A 69 -2.41 -13.80 5.57
CA VAL A 69 -1.03 -13.63 5.08
C VAL A 69 -0.09 -14.67 5.67
N LYS A 70 -0.26 -14.98 6.97
CA LYS A 70 0.60 -15.92 7.68
C LYS A 70 0.56 -17.33 7.08
N ASN A 71 -0.57 -17.73 6.56
CA ASN A 71 -0.74 -19.04 5.90
C ASN A 71 -0.01 -19.13 4.56
N LEU A 72 0.34 -18.01 3.93
CA LEU A 72 1.10 -17.99 2.68
C LEU A 72 2.62 -18.06 2.90
N GLY A 73 3.13 -17.52 4.02
CA GLY A 73 4.56 -17.51 4.23
C GLY A 73 5.06 -16.60 5.35
N PRO A 74 6.33 -16.14 5.27
CA PRO A 74 6.95 -15.33 6.30
C PRO A 74 6.27 -13.99 6.50
N VAL A 75 5.94 -13.66 7.76
CA VAL A 75 5.40 -12.35 8.17
C VAL A 75 6.20 -11.73 9.30
N ILE A 76 6.23 -10.41 9.32
CA ILE A 76 6.83 -9.63 10.41
C ILE A 76 5.80 -8.66 10.99
N GLN A 77 5.95 -8.34 12.30
CA GLN A 77 5.12 -7.36 12.98
C GLN A 77 5.37 -5.97 12.43
N TYR A 78 4.33 -5.29 11.95
CA TYR A 78 4.39 -3.90 11.49
C TYR A 78 4.93 -2.96 12.60
N GLY A 79 5.75 -1.97 12.23
CA GLY A 79 6.34 -0.98 13.16
C GLY A 79 7.32 -1.53 14.20
N SER A 80 7.62 -2.85 14.17
CA SER A 80 8.58 -3.47 15.08
C SER A 80 10.03 -3.13 14.73
N PHE A 81 10.96 -3.45 15.66
CA PHE A 81 12.39 -3.37 15.40
C PHE A 81 12.79 -4.27 14.20
N ARG A 82 12.22 -5.46 14.10
CA ARG A 82 12.43 -6.37 12.97
C ARG A 82 11.92 -5.77 11.66
N HIS A 83 10.80 -5.02 11.66
CA HIS A 83 10.34 -4.32 10.47
C HIS A 83 11.37 -3.28 9.98
N TRP A 84 12.02 -2.55 10.88
CA TRP A 84 13.10 -1.64 10.54
C TRP A 84 14.29 -2.36 9.89
N ILE A 85 14.74 -3.49 10.47
CA ILE A 85 15.84 -4.28 9.88
C ILE A 85 15.50 -4.71 8.47
N TYR A 86 14.31 -5.27 8.25
CA TYR A 86 13.88 -5.73 6.93
C TYR A 86 13.69 -4.58 5.94
N TYR A 87 13.11 -3.48 6.35
CA TYR A 87 12.90 -2.30 5.51
C TYR A 87 14.23 -1.71 5.00
N LEU A 88 15.24 -1.66 5.86
CA LEU A 88 16.58 -1.16 5.52
C LEU A 88 17.40 -2.18 4.71
N ALA A 89 17.23 -3.47 4.96
CA ALA A 89 17.96 -4.54 4.29
C ALA A 89 17.39 -4.93 2.94
N ALA A 90 16.08 -4.79 2.73
CA ALA A 90 15.42 -5.22 1.53
C ALA A 90 16.01 -4.59 0.27
N SER A 91 16.16 -5.38 -0.78
CA SER A 91 16.48 -4.89 -2.13
C SER A 91 15.30 -4.15 -2.75
N LYS A 92 14.07 -4.58 -2.43
CA LYS A 92 12.82 -4.01 -2.91
C LYS A 92 11.84 -3.83 -1.75
N ASN A 93 11.33 -2.61 -1.59
CA ASN A 93 10.18 -2.29 -0.73
C ASN A 93 8.96 -2.03 -1.61
N ILE A 94 7.92 -2.82 -1.44
CA ILE A 94 6.76 -2.87 -2.34
C ILE A 94 5.49 -2.65 -1.54
N SER A 95 4.65 -1.73 -2.00
CA SER A 95 3.38 -1.43 -1.33
C SER A 95 2.35 -0.91 -2.33
N SER A 96 1.08 -1.23 -2.11
CA SER A 96 -0.05 -0.57 -2.79
C SER A 96 -0.40 0.78 -2.15
N GLN A 97 0.16 1.07 -0.98
CA GLN A 97 -0.07 2.30 -0.22
C GLN A 97 1.24 3.01 0.10
N LYS A 98 1.23 4.34 0.13
CA LYS A 98 2.39 5.14 0.56
C LYS A 98 2.81 4.86 2.02
N MET A 99 1.91 4.31 2.81
CA MET A 99 2.06 4.04 4.24
C MET A 99 2.68 2.67 4.58
N GLY A 100 2.99 1.83 3.60
CA GLY A 100 3.55 0.50 3.80
C GLY A 100 5.01 0.49 4.30
N LYS A 101 5.31 1.14 5.43
CA LYS A 101 6.67 1.32 5.98
C LYS A 101 6.64 1.43 7.51
N PRO A 102 7.78 1.17 8.21
CA PRO A 102 7.82 1.11 9.68
C PRO A 102 7.37 2.38 10.40
N ASN A 103 7.65 3.54 9.82
CA ASN A 103 7.22 4.88 10.27
C ASN A 103 7.22 5.83 9.07
N ALA A 104 6.10 6.51 8.87
CA ALA A 104 5.90 7.35 7.68
C ALA A 104 6.87 8.55 7.61
N ALA A 105 7.07 9.25 8.71
CA ALA A 105 7.87 10.48 8.74
C ALA A 105 9.36 10.20 8.54
N ILE A 106 9.92 9.27 9.32
CA ILE A 106 11.35 8.93 9.24
C ILE A 106 11.66 8.31 7.89
N CYS A 107 10.84 7.37 7.43
CA CYS A 107 11.06 6.74 6.13
C CYS A 107 10.94 7.74 4.98
N TYR A 108 10.05 8.74 5.07
CA TYR A 108 9.97 9.81 4.08
C TYR A 108 11.31 10.54 3.95
N VAL A 109 11.92 10.95 5.07
CA VAL A 109 13.25 11.60 5.05
C VAL A 109 14.30 10.69 4.42
N LEU A 110 14.38 9.43 4.83
CA LEU A 110 15.35 8.47 4.30
C LEU A 110 15.19 8.24 2.79
N GLU A 111 13.95 8.21 2.32
CA GLU A 111 13.61 7.97 0.91
C GLU A 111 13.90 9.19 0.04
N VAL A 112 13.44 10.37 0.44
CA VAL A 112 13.51 11.59 -0.37
C VAL A 112 14.93 12.13 -0.46
N TYR A 113 15.70 12.05 0.63
CA TYR A 113 17.10 12.47 0.64
C TYR A 113 18.09 11.39 0.17
N GLY A 114 17.59 10.26 -0.34
CA GLY A 114 18.41 9.24 -0.98
C GLY A 114 19.34 8.47 -0.04
N ILE A 115 19.04 8.42 1.27
CA ILE A 115 19.79 7.63 2.25
C ILE A 115 19.55 6.15 2.02
N LEU A 116 18.34 5.77 1.62
CA LEU A 116 18.01 4.41 1.24
C LEU A 116 18.35 4.16 -0.24
N ARG A 117 19.05 3.03 -0.48
CA ARG A 117 19.45 2.60 -1.83
C ARG A 117 18.61 1.44 -2.37
N ASN A 118 17.58 1.01 -1.64
CA ASN A 118 16.66 -0.02 -2.10
C ASN A 118 15.68 0.53 -3.15
N LYS A 119 15.22 -0.34 -4.04
CA LYS A 119 14.18 0.00 -5.00
C LYS A 119 12.83 0.03 -4.30
N ARG A 120 11.98 0.98 -4.68
CA ARG A 120 10.63 1.09 -4.12
C ARG A 120 9.62 1.02 -5.24
N ALA A 121 8.67 0.09 -5.11
CA ALA A 121 7.58 -0.09 -6.05
C ALA A 121 6.26 0.28 -5.40
N PHE A 122 5.51 1.13 -6.07
CA PHE A 122 4.16 1.52 -5.71
C PHE A 122 3.18 0.84 -6.65
N LEU A 123 2.42 -0.12 -6.13
CA LEU A 123 1.52 -0.95 -6.92
C LEU A 123 0.16 -0.28 -7.15
N GLN A 124 -0.04 0.91 -6.59
CA GLN A 124 -1.31 1.63 -6.62
C GLN A 124 -2.46 0.84 -5.93
N HIS A 125 -3.53 1.50 -5.61
CA HIS A 125 -4.73 0.91 -4.98
C HIS A 125 -6.03 1.30 -5.68
N GLY A 126 -5.96 2.12 -6.71
CA GLY A 126 -7.08 2.57 -7.55
C GLY A 126 -6.59 3.45 -8.68
N ILE A 127 -7.44 3.75 -9.62
CA ILE A 127 -7.12 4.62 -10.76
C ILE A 127 -7.08 6.08 -10.28
N ILE A 128 -6.03 6.81 -10.61
CA ILE A 128 -5.89 8.24 -10.29
C ILE A 128 -6.80 9.05 -11.18
N THR A 129 -7.72 9.78 -10.57
CA THR A 129 -8.65 10.70 -11.24
C THR A 129 -8.45 12.17 -10.84
N ALA A 130 -7.51 12.43 -9.91
CA ALA A 130 -7.22 13.76 -9.40
C ALA A 130 -5.71 14.01 -9.32
N ASP A 131 -5.31 15.28 -9.29
CA ASP A 131 -3.92 15.64 -9.09
C ASP A 131 -3.50 15.40 -7.64
N LEU A 132 -2.55 14.48 -7.44
CA LEU A 132 -2.05 14.05 -6.13
C LEU A 132 -0.58 14.43 -5.98
N SER A 133 -0.31 15.70 -5.69
CA SER A 133 1.06 16.25 -5.62
C SER A 133 1.98 15.50 -4.66
N PHE A 134 1.45 14.88 -3.59
CA PHE A 134 2.22 14.05 -2.66
C PHE A 134 2.76 12.75 -3.27
N LEU A 135 2.28 12.36 -4.46
CA LEU A 135 2.78 11.21 -5.23
C LEU A 135 3.80 11.62 -6.29
N TYR A 136 4.10 12.88 -6.47
CA TYR A 136 5.12 13.35 -7.41
C TYR A 136 6.49 12.77 -7.06
N TYR A 137 7.30 12.53 -8.07
CA TYR A 137 8.63 11.94 -7.92
C TYR A 137 9.54 12.65 -6.91
N PRO A 138 9.60 14.01 -6.84
CA PRO A 138 10.38 14.69 -5.81
C PRO A 138 10.00 14.32 -4.37
N HIS A 139 8.74 13.95 -4.13
CA HIS A 139 8.19 13.60 -2.81
C HIS A 139 8.17 12.10 -2.51
N THR A 140 8.53 11.26 -3.48
CA THR A 140 8.45 9.81 -3.33
C THR A 140 9.74 9.10 -3.64
N LYS A 141 10.45 9.52 -4.71
CA LYS A 141 11.65 8.84 -5.25
C LYS A 141 11.42 7.34 -5.50
N MET A 142 10.20 6.94 -5.89
CA MET A 142 9.88 5.56 -6.22
C MET A 142 10.56 5.15 -7.54
N SER A 143 11.01 3.90 -7.61
CA SER A 143 11.68 3.32 -8.79
C SER A 143 10.70 2.68 -9.77
N LEU A 144 9.50 2.37 -9.31
CA LEU A 144 8.39 1.86 -10.11
C LEU A 144 7.08 2.42 -9.57
N PHE A 145 6.29 3.01 -10.45
CA PHE A 145 4.92 3.43 -10.23
C PHE A 145 4.02 2.66 -11.20
N VAL A 146 3.18 1.79 -10.66
CA VAL A 146 2.25 0.98 -11.46
C VAL A 146 0.98 1.76 -11.73
N THR A 147 0.50 1.71 -12.96
CA THR A 147 -0.80 2.22 -13.39
C THR A 147 -1.60 1.11 -14.06
N SER A 148 -2.91 1.28 -14.15
CA SER A 148 -3.81 0.23 -14.64
C SER A 148 -4.42 0.51 -16.01
N THR A 149 -4.36 1.75 -16.48
CA THR A 149 -4.88 2.16 -17.78
C THR A 149 -3.90 3.09 -18.48
N TYR A 150 -3.98 3.12 -19.82
CA TYR A 150 -3.16 4.02 -20.62
C TYR A 150 -3.33 5.50 -20.26
N ASP A 151 -4.57 5.94 -20.03
CA ASP A 151 -4.85 7.34 -19.66
C ASP A 151 -4.25 7.71 -18.29
N GLU A 152 -4.32 6.80 -17.32
CA GLU A 152 -3.65 6.97 -16.02
C GLU A 152 -2.14 7.00 -16.19
N TRP A 153 -1.56 6.07 -16.97
CA TRP A 153 -0.13 6.04 -17.26
C TRP A 153 0.32 7.35 -17.89
N LYS A 154 -0.38 7.80 -18.93
CA LYS A 154 -0.06 9.06 -19.61
C LYS A 154 -0.12 10.25 -18.65
N TYR A 155 -1.16 10.33 -17.84
CA TYR A 155 -1.36 11.41 -16.88
C TYR A 155 -0.21 11.47 -15.85
N VAL A 156 0.14 10.33 -15.24
CA VAL A 156 1.21 10.24 -14.24
C VAL A 156 2.59 10.47 -14.88
N ASN A 157 2.85 9.85 -16.02
CA ASN A 157 4.12 9.98 -16.74
C ASN A 157 4.41 11.43 -17.13
N ASP A 158 3.42 12.13 -17.66
CA ASP A 158 3.58 13.49 -18.17
C ASP A 158 3.65 14.54 -17.06
N ARG A 159 3.06 14.28 -15.88
CA ARG A 159 2.87 15.32 -14.85
C ARG A 159 3.63 15.10 -13.54
N TYR A 160 3.89 13.85 -13.14
CA TYR A 160 4.43 13.56 -11.81
C TYR A 160 5.96 13.61 -11.74
N GLY A 161 6.64 13.86 -12.87
CA GLY A 161 8.09 14.07 -12.95
C GLY A 161 8.93 12.82 -12.69
N TYR A 162 8.38 11.63 -12.92
CA TYR A 162 9.13 10.38 -12.85
C TYR A 162 10.11 10.26 -14.01
N PRO A 163 11.32 9.70 -13.80
CA PRO A 163 12.22 9.36 -14.90
C PRO A 163 11.55 8.40 -15.88
N GLU A 164 12.04 8.43 -17.13
CA GLU A 164 11.59 7.51 -18.17
C GLU A 164 11.67 6.05 -17.71
N GLY A 165 10.61 5.28 -17.99
CA GLY A 165 10.51 3.86 -17.61
C GLY A 165 10.12 3.59 -16.14
N TYR A 166 9.99 4.60 -15.28
CA TYR A 166 9.59 4.39 -13.88
C TYR A 166 8.08 4.27 -13.70
N VAL A 167 7.29 4.87 -14.58
CA VAL A 167 5.84 4.68 -14.64
C VAL A 167 5.51 3.59 -15.63
N GLN A 168 4.79 2.56 -15.22
CA GLN A 168 4.49 1.39 -16.05
C GLN A 168 2.99 1.06 -15.99
N GLU A 169 2.39 0.85 -17.16
CA GLU A 169 1.04 0.32 -17.29
C GLU A 169 1.07 -1.20 -17.20
N LEU A 170 0.84 -1.74 -16.00
CA LEU A 170 0.92 -3.18 -15.71
C LEU A 170 -0.41 -3.78 -15.24
N GLY A 171 -1.42 -2.94 -14.97
CA GLY A 171 -2.65 -3.38 -14.32
C GLY A 171 -2.49 -3.51 -12.80
N LEU A 172 -3.58 -3.84 -12.13
CA LEU A 172 -3.60 -4.03 -10.67
C LEU A 172 -3.58 -5.52 -10.35
N CYS A 173 -2.65 -5.97 -9.52
CA CYS A 173 -2.46 -7.40 -9.18
C CYS A 173 -3.74 -8.09 -8.68
N ARG A 174 -4.65 -7.36 -8.02
CA ARG A 174 -5.93 -7.89 -7.56
C ARG A 174 -6.90 -8.24 -8.70
N PHE A 175 -6.70 -7.71 -9.90
CA PHE A 175 -7.57 -8.00 -11.05
C PHE A 175 -7.39 -9.41 -11.59
N ASP A 176 -6.26 -10.07 -11.35
CA ASP A 176 -6.04 -11.45 -11.75
C ASP A 176 -7.08 -12.41 -11.16
N GLN A 177 -7.70 -12.03 -10.04
CA GLN A 177 -8.74 -12.83 -9.39
C GLN A 177 -10.14 -12.67 -10.02
N LEU A 178 -10.32 -11.71 -10.92
CA LEU A 178 -11.62 -11.42 -11.52
C LEU A 178 -11.99 -12.39 -12.65
N HIS A 179 -10.99 -13.04 -13.25
CA HIS A 179 -11.20 -13.93 -14.41
C HIS A 179 -12.02 -15.18 -14.09
N ASP A 180 -11.88 -15.75 -12.90
CA ASP A 180 -12.52 -17.01 -12.49
C ASP A 180 -13.75 -16.79 -11.60
N MET A 181 -14.23 -15.58 -11.48
CA MET A 181 -15.38 -15.27 -10.61
C MET A 181 -16.70 -15.76 -11.21
N LYS A 182 -17.43 -16.57 -10.46
CA LYS A 182 -18.81 -16.91 -10.78
C LYS A 182 -19.71 -15.69 -10.54
N VAL A 183 -20.10 -15.03 -11.62
CA VAL A 183 -20.96 -13.85 -11.57
C VAL A 183 -22.43 -14.25 -11.37
N LYS A 184 -23.12 -13.63 -10.41
CA LYS A 184 -24.56 -13.75 -10.24
C LYS A 184 -25.24 -12.84 -11.26
N LYS A 185 -25.74 -13.38 -12.37
CA LYS A 185 -26.27 -12.62 -13.52
C LYS A 185 -27.48 -11.71 -13.22
N ASN A 186 -28.21 -11.99 -12.14
CA ASN A 186 -29.42 -11.26 -11.76
C ASN A 186 -29.18 -10.30 -10.57
N GLN A 187 -27.93 -9.92 -10.34
CA GLN A 187 -27.57 -9.01 -9.24
C GLN A 187 -26.81 -7.81 -9.76
N ILE A 188 -27.30 -6.62 -9.41
CA ILE A 188 -26.61 -5.35 -9.67
C ILE A 188 -25.99 -4.87 -8.37
N LEU A 189 -24.67 -4.59 -8.39
CA LEU A 189 -23.97 -3.96 -7.28
C LEU A 189 -23.84 -2.46 -7.54
N ILE A 190 -24.43 -1.66 -6.68
CA ILE A 190 -24.33 -0.19 -6.73
C ILE A 190 -23.34 0.24 -5.65
N MET A 191 -22.22 0.81 -6.07
CA MET A 191 -21.13 1.28 -5.19
C MET A 191 -20.72 2.71 -5.55
N PRO A 192 -21.54 3.73 -5.20
CA PRO A 192 -21.17 5.12 -5.46
C PRO A 192 -19.96 5.52 -4.61
N THR A 193 -19.13 6.39 -5.16
CA THR A 193 -17.99 6.95 -4.42
C THR A 193 -18.50 7.75 -3.21
N TRP A 194 -17.94 7.46 -2.05
CA TRP A 194 -18.23 8.22 -0.83
C TRP A 194 -17.93 9.72 -0.97
N ARG A 195 -18.66 10.57 -0.26
CA ARG A 195 -18.53 12.03 -0.31
C ARG A 195 -18.00 12.56 1.01
N MET A 196 -16.86 13.28 0.97
CA MET A 196 -16.25 13.86 2.19
C MET A 196 -17.18 14.80 2.93
N TYR A 197 -17.95 15.63 2.21
CA TYR A 197 -18.89 16.56 2.83
C TYR A 197 -19.96 15.82 3.62
N ILE A 198 -20.51 14.72 3.09
CA ILE A 198 -21.51 13.90 3.78
C ILE A 198 -20.89 13.30 5.06
N ARG A 199 -19.68 12.74 4.96
CA ARG A 199 -18.99 12.17 6.13
C ARG A 199 -18.79 13.19 7.25
N ASN A 200 -18.43 14.42 6.91
CA ASN A 200 -18.21 15.47 7.90
C ASN A 200 -19.52 15.93 8.56
N GLU A 201 -20.62 15.91 7.81
CA GLU A 201 -21.95 16.29 8.29
C GLU A 201 -22.61 15.21 9.16
N ILE A 202 -22.43 13.93 8.78
CA ILE A 202 -23.10 12.82 9.47
C ILE A 202 -22.27 12.17 10.57
N SER A 203 -20.97 12.49 10.70
CA SER A 203 -20.11 11.89 11.71
C SER A 203 -20.69 12.05 13.12
N ALA A 204 -20.94 10.94 13.78
CA ALA A 204 -21.46 10.87 15.13
C ALA A 204 -20.79 9.72 15.92
N SER A 205 -20.95 9.71 17.23
CA SER A 205 -20.43 8.66 18.09
C SER A 205 -21.28 7.38 18.10
N ASP A 206 -22.46 7.44 17.48
CA ASP A 206 -23.46 6.38 17.45
C ASP A 206 -23.87 6.09 15.99
N HIS A 207 -23.84 4.80 15.60
CA HIS A 207 -24.16 4.35 14.26
C HIS A 207 -25.65 4.57 13.88
N GLU A 208 -26.59 4.52 14.84
CA GLU A 208 -27.98 4.79 14.56
C GLU A 208 -28.19 6.27 14.23
N LEU A 209 -27.54 7.17 14.95
CA LEU A 209 -27.55 8.59 14.69
C LEU A 209 -26.87 8.94 13.35
N GLU A 210 -25.79 8.24 13.01
CA GLU A 210 -25.14 8.38 11.69
C GLU A 210 -26.10 7.99 10.55
N ALA A 211 -26.82 6.87 10.71
CA ALA A 211 -27.79 6.42 9.72
C ALA A 211 -28.96 7.42 9.56
N GLN A 212 -29.52 7.95 10.65
CA GLN A 212 -30.58 8.97 10.60
C GLN A 212 -30.11 10.24 9.87
N LYS A 213 -28.96 10.77 10.23
CA LYS A 213 -28.37 11.94 9.55
C LYS A 213 -28.12 11.69 8.07
N PHE A 214 -27.67 10.48 7.71
CA PHE A 214 -27.48 10.11 6.31
C PHE A 214 -28.78 10.14 5.52
N MET A 215 -29.88 9.61 6.07
CA MET A 215 -31.21 9.64 5.45
C MET A 215 -31.77 11.05 5.28
N GLU A 216 -31.30 12.02 6.04
CA GLU A 216 -31.71 13.43 5.90
C GLU A 216 -30.94 14.17 4.78
N THR A 217 -29.87 13.60 4.25
CA THR A 217 -29.05 14.24 3.20
C THR A 217 -29.75 14.25 1.85
N ASP A 218 -29.51 15.28 1.05
CA ASP A 218 -29.97 15.32 -0.35
C ASP A 218 -29.43 14.15 -1.16
N TYR A 219 -28.24 13.64 -0.82
CA TYR A 219 -27.66 12.46 -1.45
C TYR A 219 -28.53 11.21 -1.28
N TYR A 220 -29.06 10.96 -0.08
CA TYR A 220 -29.99 9.85 0.17
C TYR A 220 -31.28 10.03 -0.60
N ARG A 221 -31.87 11.23 -0.60
CA ARG A 221 -33.13 11.56 -1.29
C ARG A 221 -33.09 11.38 -2.81
N TYR A 222 -31.88 11.40 -3.43
CA TYR A 222 -31.71 11.09 -4.85
C TYR A 222 -31.77 9.59 -5.17
N TRP A 223 -31.66 8.72 -4.18
CA TRP A 223 -31.65 7.27 -4.36
C TRP A 223 -32.94 6.60 -3.88
N ASP A 224 -33.79 7.29 -3.15
CA ASP A 224 -35.09 6.85 -2.68
C ASP A 224 -36.21 7.21 -3.71
#